data_ae399728506bc0f971b440ce22be15bf
#
_entry.id   ae399728506bc0f971b440ce22be15bf
#
_cell.length_a   1.000
_cell.length_b   1.000
_cell.length_c   1.000
_cell.angle_alpha   90.00
_cell.angle_beta   90.00
_cell.angle_gamma   90.00
#
_symmetry.space_group_name_H-M   'P 1'
#
loop_
_entity.id
_entity.type
_entity.pdbx_description
1 polymer ?
#
loop_
_entity_poly.entity_id
_entity_poly.type
_entity_poly.pdbx_seq_one_letter_code
_entity_poly.pdbx_strand_id
1 'polypeptide(L)'
;MANTCPVPVSSLLSSSASPITPRLHYLLSGTFNTLWMYLLAFSPYSSPPSLSISKKYRAEGPHQYLALNDDRSRVYATTWAQPPSLSSWEVLEGGRAGIKKVNTVPISATGSYLSVLPSSLSFSLSLSPSSGPRVYQAGGPVAQTFAIDAATGGFGEQLQEIIYLDGGEQELWDDKTDRTRVALRYGSHAVDVDPALGRAYVPHVGRDSIYVYSFNPDGTLHHLAEVPSHGHPGHEGVRHNVPSRDGSKLYVVTEHTSYLDVYTVHRDSPYLTHSQRLSVIPSSLAPTRLQYRGDTLRLSSDGRRLYVTTRGKTARERGWVSVWKVAEDGSIDERDSSASQGERGYGALSRFETPTSGGKANAIEVFPFQEAAADGHDYIILTDDEQGWVWVLEWRDEWSELREVAGVQLGRQDGAEEDERETGASHAVWLS
;
A
#
# COMPACT_ATOMS: atom_id res chain seq x y z
N MET A 1 -59.32 -58.91 -7.88
CA MET A 1 -59.59 -57.94 -6.80
C MET A 1 -58.23 -57.57 -6.23
N ALA A 2 -57.64 -56.45 -6.67
CA ALA A 2 -56.35 -55.93 -6.18
C ALA A 2 -56.64 -54.59 -5.56
N ASN A 3 -56.45 -54.52 -4.24
CA ASN A 3 -56.53 -53.28 -3.46
C ASN A 3 -55.27 -52.45 -3.68
N THR A 4 -55.39 -51.25 -4.25
CA THR A 4 -54.34 -50.23 -4.29
C THR A 4 -54.57 -49.29 -3.11
N CYS A 5 -53.63 -49.29 -2.16
CA CYS A 5 -53.52 -48.27 -1.15
C CYS A 5 -52.89 -46.96 -1.74
N PRO A 6 -53.36 -45.77 -1.37
CA PRO A 6 -52.71 -44.51 -1.76
C PRO A 6 -51.52 -44.24 -0.85
N VAL A 7 -50.40 -43.85 -1.48
CA VAL A 7 -49.20 -43.38 -0.80
C VAL A 7 -49.43 -41.91 -0.37
N PRO A 8 -49.10 -41.50 0.86
CA PRO A 8 -49.23 -40.11 1.27
C PRO A 8 -48.11 -39.28 0.70
N VAL A 9 -48.44 -38.16 0.09
CA VAL A 9 -47.51 -37.12 -0.33
C VAL A 9 -47.01 -36.40 0.93
N SER A 10 -45.78 -36.67 1.31
CA SER A 10 -45.13 -36.02 2.45
C SER A 10 -44.41 -34.75 2.02
N SER A 11 -44.88 -33.65 2.58
CA SER A 11 -44.13 -32.45 3.04
C SER A 11 -42.97 -31.94 2.18
N LEU A 12 -43.26 -30.88 1.46
CA LEU A 12 -42.30 -29.89 1.05
C LEU A 12 -41.58 -29.34 2.29
N LEU A 13 -40.36 -29.77 2.51
CA LEU A 13 -39.42 -29.11 3.43
C LEU A 13 -39.11 -27.73 2.85
N SER A 14 -39.73 -26.71 3.40
CA SER A 14 -39.28 -25.34 3.27
C SER A 14 -37.91 -25.26 3.92
N SER A 15 -36.83 -25.28 3.13
CA SER A 15 -35.50 -24.86 3.58
C SER A 15 -35.61 -23.38 3.90
N SER A 16 -35.75 -23.03 5.16
CA SER A 16 -35.52 -21.68 5.63
C SER A 16 -34.03 -21.39 5.40
N ALA A 17 -33.72 -20.72 4.29
CA ALA A 17 -32.41 -20.13 4.11
C ALA A 17 -32.20 -19.17 5.30
N SER A 18 -31.29 -19.51 6.18
CA SER A 18 -30.84 -18.56 7.22
C SER A 18 -30.51 -17.24 6.53
N PRO A 19 -30.95 -16.09 7.06
CA PRO A 19 -30.62 -14.82 6.47
C PRO A 19 -29.08 -14.72 6.44
N ILE A 20 -28.51 -14.63 5.24
CA ILE A 20 -27.08 -14.37 5.06
C ILE A 20 -26.87 -13.00 5.68
N THR A 21 -26.30 -12.95 6.88
CA THR A 21 -25.87 -11.69 7.49
C THR A 21 -24.89 -11.06 6.54
N PRO A 22 -25.13 -9.85 6.03
CA PRO A 22 -24.20 -9.22 5.08
C PRO A 22 -22.81 -9.17 5.72
N ARG A 23 -21.83 -9.77 5.07
CA ARG A 23 -20.45 -9.80 5.56
C ARG A 23 -19.90 -8.38 5.45
N LEU A 24 -19.62 -7.75 6.59
CA LEU A 24 -18.91 -6.47 6.65
C LEU A 24 -17.42 -6.73 6.55
N HIS A 25 -16.73 -5.87 5.79
CA HIS A 25 -15.28 -5.81 5.77
C HIS A 25 -14.81 -4.59 6.56
N TYR A 26 -13.79 -4.77 7.36
CA TYR A 26 -13.23 -3.71 8.16
C TYR A 26 -11.91 -3.22 7.59
N LEU A 27 -11.71 -1.90 7.65
CA LEU A 27 -10.49 -1.25 7.24
C LEU A 27 -10.05 -0.25 8.31
N LEU A 28 -8.75 0.01 8.39
CA LEU A 28 -8.18 1.00 9.29
C LEU A 28 -7.49 2.06 8.47
N SER A 29 -7.87 3.32 8.67
CA SER A 29 -7.24 4.49 8.04
C SER A 29 -6.41 5.27 9.04
N GLY A 30 -5.17 5.61 8.69
CA GLY A 30 -4.38 6.64 9.31
C GLY A 30 -4.80 8.05 8.86
N THR A 31 -4.23 9.06 9.51
CA THR A 31 -4.45 10.48 9.16
C THR A 31 -3.14 11.25 9.17
N PHE A 32 -3.07 12.34 8.39
CA PHE A 32 -1.89 13.20 8.33
C PHE A 32 -1.89 14.36 9.32
N ASN A 33 -3.07 14.75 9.82
CA ASN A 33 -3.19 16.01 10.54
C ASN A 33 -3.71 15.84 11.97
N THR A 34 -4.10 14.61 12.37
CA THR A 34 -4.68 14.35 13.69
C THR A 34 -4.00 13.20 14.41
N LEU A 35 -4.32 13.03 15.71
CA LEU A 35 -3.87 11.89 16.52
C LEU A 35 -4.80 10.66 16.39
N TRP A 36 -5.71 10.64 15.41
CA TRP A 36 -6.71 9.60 15.29
C TRP A 36 -6.42 8.62 14.16
N MET A 37 -6.71 7.36 14.42
CA MET A 37 -6.93 6.34 13.40
C MET A 37 -8.41 5.99 13.37
N TYR A 38 -8.95 5.76 12.17
CA TYR A 38 -10.36 5.50 11.94
C TYR A 38 -10.57 4.05 11.49
N LEU A 39 -11.36 3.31 12.28
CA LEU A 39 -11.88 2.01 11.88
C LEU A 39 -13.15 2.22 11.07
N LEU A 40 -13.16 1.70 9.85
CA LEU A 40 -14.27 1.82 8.91
C LEU A 40 -14.90 0.45 8.67
N ALA A 41 -16.19 0.43 8.37
CA ALA A 41 -16.94 -0.77 7.99
C ALA A 41 -17.47 -0.59 6.56
N PHE A 42 -17.07 -1.49 5.67
CA PHE A 42 -17.52 -1.57 4.29
C PHE A 42 -18.54 -2.70 4.10
N SER A 43 -19.68 -2.37 3.51
CA SER A 43 -20.73 -3.32 3.13
C SER A 43 -20.85 -3.37 1.60
N PRO A 44 -20.24 -4.36 0.92
CA PRO A 44 -20.36 -4.50 -0.53
C PRO A 44 -21.74 -4.95 -0.98
N TYR A 45 -22.50 -5.58 -0.09
CA TYR A 45 -23.82 -6.19 -0.40
C TYR A 45 -25.01 -5.31 -0.03
N SER A 46 -24.78 -4.11 0.53
CA SER A 46 -25.85 -3.11 0.64
C SER A 46 -26.17 -2.53 -0.73
N SER A 47 -27.36 -1.98 -0.90
CA SER A 47 -27.78 -1.38 -2.16
C SER A 47 -28.18 0.09 -1.94
N PRO A 48 -27.31 1.03 -2.32
CA PRO A 48 -25.94 0.89 -2.86
C PRO A 48 -24.92 0.35 -1.83
N PRO A 49 -23.72 -0.10 -2.24
CA PRO A 49 -22.60 -0.37 -1.33
C PRO A 49 -22.33 0.82 -0.40
N SER A 50 -21.89 0.56 0.82
CA SER A 50 -21.73 1.64 1.81
C SER A 50 -20.44 1.50 2.61
N LEU A 51 -19.86 2.65 2.96
CA LEU A 51 -18.70 2.78 3.83
C LEU A 51 -19.05 3.72 4.98
N SER A 52 -18.76 3.32 6.20
CA SER A 52 -19.08 4.11 7.40
C SER A 52 -17.97 4.08 8.44
N ILE A 53 -17.87 5.12 9.26
CA ILE A 53 -16.97 5.13 10.41
C ILE A 53 -17.59 4.26 11.51
N SER A 54 -16.87 3.19 11.89
CA SER A 54 -17.28 2.31 12.99
C SER A 54 -16.77 2.82 14.33
N LYS A 55 -15.47 3.23 14.37
CA LYS A 55 -14.84 3.72 15.60
C LYS A 55 -13.59 4.52 15.28
N LYS A 56 -13.19 5.42 16.20
CA LYS A 56 -11.90 6.10 16.16
C LYS A 56 -11.04 5.74 17.35
N TYR A 57 -9.72 5.72 17.14
CA TYR A 57 -8.73 5.36 18.16
C TYR A 57 -7.67 6.45 18.26
N ARG A 58 -7.43 6.92 19.48
CA ARG A 58 -6.35 7.87 19.72
C ARG A 58 -5.01 7.16 19.68
N ALA A 59 -4.08 7.75 18.95
CA ALA A 59 -2.73 7.26 18.79
C ALA A 59 -1.69 8.36 19.10
N GLU A 60 -0.39 8.12 18.88
CA GLU A 60 0.66 9.04 19.31
C GLU A 60 0.87 10.24 18.37
N GLY A 61 0.44 10.17 17.14
CA GLY A 61 0.66 11.22 16.16
C GLY A 61 -0.02 10.93 14.84
N PRO A 62 0.10 11.82 13.87
CA PRO A 62 -0.30 11.54 12.51
C PRO A 62 0.40 10.27 12.01
N HIS A 63 -0.32 9.44 11.25
CA HIS A 63 0.16 8.16 10.73
C HIS A 63 0.25 8.22 9.23
N GLN A 64 1.44 8.16 8.66
CA GLN A 64 1.58 8.18 7.20
C GLN A 64 1.24 6.84 6.58
N TYR A 65 1.69 5.74 7.18
CA TYR A 65 1.60 4.41 6.56
C TYR A 65 1.25 3.34 7.59
N LEU A 66 0.47 2.36 7.14
CA LEU A 66 0.05 1.19 7.91
C LEU A 66 0.47 -0.07 7.15
N ALA A 67 0.94 -1.08 7.86
CA ALA A 67 1.23 -2.40 7.32
C ALA A 67 0.63 -3.48 8.23
N LEU A 68 0.27 -4.62 7.64
CA LEU A 68 -0.27 -5.78 8.33
C LEU A 68 0.74 -6.93 8.31
N ASN A 69 0.69 -7.79 9.33
CA ASN A 69 1.27 -9.13 9.22
C ASN A 69 0.37 -10.05 8.38
N ASP A 70 0.88 -11.25 8.05
CA ASP A 70 0.23 -12.16 7.11
C ASP A 70 -1.19 -12.56 7.51
N ASP A 71 -1.40 -12.86 8.80
CA ASP A 71 -2.69 -13.29 9.33
C ASP A 71 -3.62 -12.12 9.69
N ARG A 72 -3.18 -10.88 9.45
CA ARG A 72 -3.90 -9.63 9.73
C ARG A 72 -4.27 -9.43 11.19
N SER A 73 -3.60 -10.11 12.09
CA SER A 73 -3.79 -9.97 13.54
C SER A 73 -3.08 -8.78 14.14
N ARG A 74 -2.15 -8.16 13.38
CA ARG A 74 -1.36 -7.00 13.83
C ARG A 74 -1.27 -5.93 12.74
N VAL A 75 -1.39 -4.68 13.17
CA VAL A 75 -1.08 -3.48 12.37
C VAL A 75 0.17 -2.83 12.94
N TYR A 76 1.07 -2.43 12.07
CA TYR A 76 2.24 -1.61 12.34
C TYR A 76 2.06 -0.27 11.65
N ALA A 77 2.36 0.82 12.35
CA ALA A 77 2.11 2.18 11.85
C ALA A 77 3.34 3.06 12.04
N THR A 78 3.68 3.85 10.99
CA THR A 78 4.59 4.98 11.13
C THR A 78 3.88 6.15 11.80
N THR A 79 4.62 7.00 12.52
CA THR A 79 4.06 8.25 13.05
C THR A 79 4.91 9.46 12.66
N TRP A 80 4.27 10.61 12.54
CA TRP A 80 4.93 11.92 12.41
C TRP A 80 5.08 12.63 13.76
N ALA A 81 4.94 11.88 14.84
CA ALA A 81 5.22 12.38 16.18
C ALA A 81 6.67 12.85 16.32
N GLN A 82 6.90 13.79 17.23
CA GLN A 82 8.23 14.18 17.64
C GLN A 82 8.39 13.90 19.15
N PRO A 83 9.35 13.05 19.53
CA PRO A 83 10.32 12.32 18.70
C PRO A 83 9.64 11.28 17.78
N PRO A 84 10.29 10.95 16.62
CA PRO A 84 9.73 9.99 15.67
C PRO A 84 9.62 8.58 16.29
N SER A 85 8.55 7.87 15.91
CA SER A 85 8.26 6.56 16.49
C SER A 85 7.46 5.67 15.54
N LEU A 86 7.39 4.38 15.86
CA LEU A 86 6.49 3.39 15.26
C LEU A 86 5.55 2.87 16.34
N SER A 87 4.33 2.51 15.97
CA SER A 87 3.36 1.90 16.88
C SER A 87 2.82 0.58 16.33
N SER A 88 2.52 -0.36 17.21
CA SER A 88 1.91 -1.65 16.86
C SER A 88 0.57 -1.83 17.57
N TRP A 89 -0.37 -2.49 16.88
CA TRP A 89 -1.75 -2.64 17.29
C TRP A 89 -2.22 -4.07 17.03
N GLU A 90 -2.96 -4.64 17.97
CA GLU A 90 -3.66 -5.91 17.84
C GLU A 90 -5.01 -5.68 17.14
N VAL A 91 -5.32 -6.49 16.14
CA VAL A 91 -6.61 -6.50 15.44
C VAL A 91 -7.52 -7.53 16.09
N LEU A 92 -8.65 -7.08 16.61
CA LEU A 92 -9.58 -7.94 17.33
C LEU A 92 -10.71 -8.41 16.41
N GLU A 93 -10.86 -9.73 16.25
CA GLU A 93 -11.91 -10.36 15.44
C GLU A 93 -11.98 -9.78 14.00
N GLY A 94 -10.83 -9.65 13.33
CA GLY A 94 -10.74 -9.07 11.98
C GLY A 94 -11.23 -7.61 11.89
N GLY A 95 -11.13 -6.86 12.96
CA GLY A 95 -11.59 -5.47 13.06
C GLY A 95 -13.00 -5.31 13.65
N ARG A 96 -13.81 -6.37 13.70
CA ARG A 96 -15.19 -6.27 14.22
C ARG A 96 -15.24 -5.80 15.68
N ALA A 97 -14.36 -6.31 16.53
CA ALA A 97 -14.23 -5.89 17.91
C ALA A 97 -13.26 -4.68 18.08
N GLY A 98 -12.62 -4.24 16.99
CA GLY A 98 -11.75 -3.08 16.97
C GLY A 98 -10.27 -3.40 16.95
N ILE A 99 -9.46 -2.44 17.41
CA ILE A 99 -8.01 -2.57 17.57
C ILE A 99 -7.60 -2.21 19.00
N LYS A 100 -6.44 -2.74 19.41
CA LYS A 100 -5.86 -2.45 20.73
C LYS A 100 -4.37 -2.19 20.56
N LYS A 101 -3.87 -1.09 21.13
CA LYS A 101 -2.45 -0.76 21.13
C LYS A 101 -1.64 -1.83 21.86
N VAL A 102 -0.53 -2.24 21.25
CA VAL A 102 0.45 -3.17 21.84
C VAL A 102 1.62 -2.38 22.42
N ASN A 103 2.42 -1.73 21.56
CA ASN A 103 3.54 -0.90 22.01
C ASN A 103 3.93 0.19 21.02
N THR A 104 4.89 1.01 21.41
CA THR A 104 5.53 2.05 20.62
C THR A 104 7.03 1.95 20.82
N VAL A 105 7.80 2.11 19.72
CA VAL A 105 9.27 2.16 19.75
C VAL A 105 9.78 3.43 19.07
N PRO A 106 10.88 4.03 19.60
CA PRO A 106 11.50 5.17 18.94
C PRO A 106 12.22 4.75 17.66
N ILE A 107 12.35 5.70 16.73
CA ILE A 107 13.17 5.58 15.51
C ILE A 107 14.03 6.84 15.34
N SER A 108 15.11 6.74 14.57
CA SER A 108 16.09 7.82 14.41
C SER A 108 15.58 8.96 13.54
N ALA A 109 14.70 8.70 12.59
CA ALA A 109 14.06 9.69 11.72
C ALA A 109 12.63 9.26 11.39
N THR A 110 11.78 10.21 10.98
CA THR A 110 10.38 9.95 10.62
C THR A 110 10.29 8.92 9.49
N GLY A 111 9.55 7.81 9.76
CA GLY A 111 9.30 6.76 8.78
C GLY A 111 8.17 7.12 7.83
N SER A 112 8.31 6.75 6.54
CA SER A 112 7.28 6.92 5.51
C SER A 112 6.57 5.63 5.15
N TYR A 113 7.20 4.48 5.40
CA TYR A 113 6.74 3.18 4.91
C TYR A 113 7.11 2.06 5.86
N LEU A 114 6.30 1.01 5.86
CA LEU A 114 6.55 -0.22 6.60
C LEU A 114 6.28 -1.43 5.71
N SER A 115 7.10 -2.46 5.85
CA SER A 115 6.86 -3.78 5.28
C SER A 115 7.11 -4.84 6.35
N VAL A 116 6.30 -5.89 6.32
CA VAL A 116 6.44 -7.03 7.24
C VAL A 116 6.94 -8.23 6.44
N LEU A 117 8.03 -8.84 6.90
CA LEU A 117 8.49 -10.09 6.30
C LEU A 117 7.52 -11.22 6.66
N PRO A 118 6.87 -11.84 5.67
CA PRO A 118 5.94 -12.93 5.90
C PRO A 118 6.56 -14.10 6.65
N SER A 119 5.83 -14.69 7.59
CA SER A 119 6.30 -15.83 8.37
C SER A 119 6.64 -17.04 7.49
N SER A 120 5.92 -17.20 6.37
CA SER A 120 6.18 -18.27 5.37
C SER A 120 7.53 -18.14 4.68
N LEU A 121 8.07 -16.92 4.59
CA LEU A 121 9.39 -16.66 3.98
C LEU A 121 10.56 -16.98 4.87
N SER A 122 10.38 -16.90 6.17
CA SER A 122 11.42 -17.28 7.12
C SER A 122 11.93 -18.72 6.89
N PHE A 123 11.06 -19.61 6.42
CA PHE A 123 11.43 -20.98 6.04
C PHE A 123 12.12 -21.09 4.68
N SER A 124 11.68 -20.33 3.66
CA SER A 124 12.23 -20.43 2.30
C SER A 124 13.59 -19.74 2.16
N LEU A 125 13.85 -18.71 2.98
CA LEU A 125 15.12 -17.95 2.98
C LEU A 125 16.21 -18.59 3.83
N SER A 126 15.98 -19.75 4.43
CA SER A 126 16.92 -20.37 5.39
C SER A 126 17.30 -19.43 6.52
N LEU A 127 16.41 -18.53 6.90
CA LEU A 127 16.58 -17.72 8.08
C LEU A 127 16.66 -18.64 9.30
N SER A 128 17.48 -18.29 10.28
CA SER A 128 17.57 -19.06 11.51
C SER A 128 16.16 -19.28 12.09
N PRO A 129 15.79 -20.49 12.53
CA PRO A 129 14.51 -20.74 13.20
C PRO A 129 14.25 -19.84 14.41
N SER A 130 15.31 -19.26 14.99
CA SER A 130 15.24 -18.27 16.06
C SER A 130 14.95 -16.85 15.55
N SER A 131 15.05 -16.60 14.25
CA SER A 131 14.82 -15.29 13.65
C SER A 131 13.35 -15.11 13.27
N GLY A 132 12.41 -15.00 14.16
CA GLY A 132 10.98 -14.77 13.89
C GLY A 132 10.70 -13.68 12.84
N PRO A 133 9.43 -13.29 12.62
CA PRO A 133 9.06 -12.28 11.62
C PRO A 133 9.72 -10.92 11.92
N ARG A 134 9.91 -10.10 10.88
CA ARG A 134 10.58 -8.80 10.94
C ARG A 134 9.69 -7.70 10.40
N VAL A 135 9.84 -6.50 10.95
CA VAL A 135 9.30 -5.26 10.37
C VAL A 135 10.46 -4.42 9.86
N TYR A 136 10.35 -4.01 8.60
CA TYR A 136 11.25 -3.07 7.96
C TYR A 136 10.55 -1.73 7.84
N GLN A 137 11.22 -0.65 8.21
CA GLN A 137 10.77 0.70 7.96
C GLN A 137 11.78 1.43 7.08
N ALA A 138 11.31 2.37 6.27
CA ALA A 138 12.12 3.31 5.53
C ALA A 138 11.52 4.71 5.61
N GLY A 139 12.38 5.72 5.68
CA GLY A 139 11.93 7.10 5.68
C GLY A 139 13.08 8.08 5.86
N GLY A 140 13.17 9.08 4.97
CA GLY A 140 14.22 10.10 5.05
C GLY A 140 15.61 9.49 4.98
N PRO A 141 16.51 9.84 5.92
CA PRO A 141 17.91 9.45 5.87
C PRO A 141 18.19 8.00 6.29
N VAL A 142 17.18 7.24 6.73
CA VAL A 142 17.39 5.91 7.31
C VAL A 142 16.40 4.85 6.84
N ALA A 143 16.81 3.58 6.96
CA ALA A 143 15.92 2.43 7.06
C ALA A 143 16.30 1.61 8.29
N GLN A 144 15.32 0.97 8.93
CA GLN A 144 15.55 0.21 10.17
C GLN A 144 14.80 -1.12 10.12
N THR A 145 15.39 -2.13 10.76
CA THR A 145 14.80 -3.47 10.91
C THR A 145 14.52 -3.74 12.37
N PHE A 146 13.32 -4.20 12.67
CA PHE A 146 12.89 -4.57 14.01
C PHE A 146 12.50 -6.05 14.06
N ALA A 147 12.85 -6.71 15.17
CA ALA A 147 12.23 -7.97 15.54
C ALA A 147 10.75 -7.76 15.88
N ILE A 148 9.94 -8.79 15.66
CA ILE A 148 8.58 -8.85 16.23
C ILE A 148 8.68 -9.69 17.51
N ASP A 149 8.19 -9.15 18.62
CA ASP A 149 8.10 -9.87 19.89
C ASP A 149 7.10 -11.02 19.77
N ALA A 150 7.56 -12.25 19.97
CA ALA A 150 6.76 -13.44 19.73
C ALA A 150 5.57 -13.59 20.71
N ALA A 151 5.64 -13.00 21.89
CA ALA A 151 4.59 -13.10 22.91
C ALA A 151 3.45 -12.10 22.65
N THR A 152 3.77 -10.90 22.18
CA THR A 152 2.82 -9.81 22.02
C THR A 152 2.46 -9.51 20.57
N GLY A 153 3.33 -9.88 19.62
CA GLY A 153 3.24 -9.49 18.21
C GLY A 153 3.56 -8.00 17.99
N GLY A 154 4.07 -7.30 19.00
CA GLY A 154 4.51 -5.91 18.91
C GLY A 154 5.95 -5.78 18.41
N PHE A 155 6.44 -4.55 18.35
CA PHE A 155 7.85 -4.30 18.06
C PHE A 155 8.73 -4.84 19.20
N GLY A 156 9.76 -5.62 18.85
CA GLY A 156 10.84 -6.04 19.72
C GLY A 156 12.08 -5.15 19.56
N GLU A 157 13.26 -5.77 19.61
CA GLU A 157 14.56 -5.12 19.48
C GLU A 157 14.77 -4.54 18.07
N GLN A 158 15.41 -3.36 17.97
CA GLN A 158 15.96 -2.87 16.72
C GLN A 158 17.22 -3.68 16.38
N LEU A 159 17.18 -4.35 15.24
CA LEU A 159 18.25 -5.25 14.78
C LEU A 159 19.27 -4.56 13.89
N GLN A 160 18.81 -3.57 13.11
CA GLN A 160 19.64 -2.88 12.14
C GLN A 160 19.16 -1.45 11.92
N GLU A 161 20.12 -0.56 11.65
CA GLU A 161 19.91 0.75 11.05
C GLU A 161 20.81 0.90 9.83
N ILE A 162 20.22 1.30 8.72
CA ILE A 162 20.90 1.64 7.47
C ILE A 162 20.79 3.15 7.28
N ILE A 163 21.94 3.81 7.10
CA ILE A 163 22.02 5.27 6.94
C ILE A 163 22.38 5.57 5.49
N TYR A 164 21.56 6.41 4.84
CA TYR A 164 21.74 6.81 3.44
C TYR A 164 22.50 8.15 3.27
N LEU A 165 23.05 8.67 4.36
CA LEU A 165 23.89 9.88 4.36
C LEU A 165 25.35 9.51 4.13
N ASP A 166 26.08 10.34 3.39
CA ASP A 166 27.48 10.07 3.03
C ASP A 166 28.42 10.14 4.24
N GLY A 167 28.11 11.00 5.22
CA GLY A 167 28.82 11.08 6.50
C GLY A 167 28.37 10.07 7.57
N GLY A 168 27.45 9.17 7.21
CA GLY A 168 26.98 8.09 8.08
C GLY A 168 26.37 8.59 9.40
N GLU A 169 26.67 7.91 10.50
CA GLU A 169 26.12 8.20 11.83
C GLU A 169 26.45 9.61 12.31
N GLN A 170 27.64 10.11 12.02
CA GLN A 170 28.05 11.46 12.41
C GLN A 170 27.17 12.52 11.75
N GLU A 171 26.85 12.36 10.48
CA GLU A 171 25.95 13.27 9.75
C GLU A 171 24.50 13.10 10.22
N LEU A 172 24.03 11.87 10.48
CA LEU A 172 22.68 11.61 10.99
C LEU A 172 22.37 12.40 12.26
N TRP A 173 23.34 12.51 13.17
CA TRP A 173 23.18 13.19 14.45
C TRP A 173 23.69 14.64 14.45
N ASP A 174 24.07 15.19 13.29
CA ASP A 174 24.37 16.62 13.15
C ASP A 174 23.07 17.45 13.28
N ASP A 175 23.15 18.60 13.93
CA ASP A 175 22.02 19.51 14.16
C ASP A 175 21.38 20.03 12.86
N LYS A 176 22.10 19.96 11.74
CA LYS A 176 21.63 20.39 10.41
C LYS A 176 20.88 19.29 9.66
N THR A 177 20.98 18.05 10.09
CA THR A 177 20.31 16.92 9.43
C THR A 177 18.83 16.90 9.78
N ASP A 178 17.99 17.03 8.74
CA ASP A 178 16.56 16.93 8.91
C ASP A 178 16.15 15.47 9.08
N ARG A 179 15.59 15.15 10.26
CA ARG A 179 15.06 13.85 10.63
C ARG A 179 13.53 13.86 10.79
N THR A 180 12.90 14.98 10.40
CA THR A 180 11.46 15.14 10.44
C THR A 180 10.80 14.63 9.14
N ARG A 181 9.50 14.75 9.05
CA ARG A 181 8.73 14.43 7.83
C ARG A 181 9.21 15.19 6.56
N VAL A 182 9.96 16.28 6.71
CA VAL A 182 10.46 17.04 5.55
C VAL A 182 11.55 16.26 4.83
N ALA A 183 12.37 15.49 5.55
CA ALA A 183 13.39 14.61 4.97
C ALA A 183 12.81 13.54 4.02
N LEU A 184 11.53 13.18 4.16
CA LEU A 184 10.87 12.21 3.28
C LEU A 184 10.83 12.65 1.81
N ARG A 185 10.99 13.95 1.55
CA ARG A 185 11.03 14.50 0.19
C ARG A 185 12.34 14.20 -0.55
N TYR A 186 13.38 13.84 0.20
CA TYR A 186 14.75 13.71 -0.31
C TYR A 186 15.42 12.40 0.06
N GLY A 187 14.77 11.56 0.88
CA GLY A 187 15.33 10.35 1.44
C GLY A 187 14.74 9.07 0.86
N SER A 188 15.00 7.96 1.54
CA SER A 188 14.33 6.70 1.30
C SER A 188 12.82 6.88 1.54
N HIS A 189 11.97 6.15 0.78
CA HIS A 189 10.54 6.40 0.87
C HIS A 189 9.70 5.14 1.02
N ALA A 190 10.19 3.99 0.58
CA ALA A 190 9.55 2.69 0.77
C ALA A 190 10.58 1.59 1.04
N VAL A 191 10.13 0.45 1.47
CA VAL A 191 10.87 -0.80 1.52
C VAL A 191 9.90 -1.94 1.22
N ASP A 192 10.11 -2.63 0.11
CA ASP A 192 9.27 -3.77 -0.27
C ASP A 192 10.08 -5.05 -0.32
N VAL A 193 9.49 -6.11 0.21
CA VAL A 193 10.09 -7.44 0.27
C VAL A 193 9.61 -8.26 -0.91
N ASP A 194 10.55 -8.87 -1.62
CA ASP A 194 10.31 -9.87 -2.65
C ASP A 194 10.48 -11.27 -2.07
N PRO A 195 9.38 -11.96 -1.80
CA PRO A 195 9.41 -13.32 -1.29
C PRO A 195 10.01 -14.34 -2.25
N ALA A 196 9.80 -14.17 -3.54
CA ALA A 196 10.19 -15.17 -4.52
C ALA A 196 11.71 -15.27 -4.70
N LEU A 197 12.41 -14.14 -4.62
CA LEU A 197 13.86 -14.09 -4.77
C LEU A 197 14.63 -13.85 -3.47
N GLY A 198 13.94 -13.58 -2.36
CA GLY A 198 14.60 -13.22 -1.11
C GLY A 198 15.35 -11.89 -1.23
N ARG A 199 14.67 -10.88 -1.72
CA ARG A 199 15.19 -9.53 -1.92
C ARG A 199 14.36 -8.49 -1.17
N ALA A 200 14.98 -7.37 -0.87
CA ALA A 200 14.27 -6.15 -0.49
C ALA A 200 14.73 -4.99 -1.37
N TYR A 201 13.81 -4.11 -1.69
CA TYR A 201 14.07 -2.94 -2.54
C TYR A 201 13.68 -1.67 -1.81
N VAL A 202 14.60 -0.70 -1.77
CA VAL A 202 14.37 0.61 -1.14
C VAL A 202 14.55 1.71 -2.18
N PRO A 203 13.47 2.30 -2.70
CA PRO A 203 13.55 3.48 -3.55
C PRO A 203 13.93 4.70 -2.70
N HIS A 204 14.82 5.52 -3.25
CA HIS A 204 15.34 6.72 -2.61
C HIS A 204 15.10 7.94 -3.50
N VAL A 205 14.16 8.79 -3.10
CA VAL A 205 13.67 9.93 -3.90
C VAL A 205 14.80 10.88 -4.29
N GLY A 206 15.63 11.31 -3.32
CA GLY A 206 16.65 12.31 -3.56
C GLY A 206 17.91 11.81 -4.26
N ARG A 207 18.27 10.53 -4.10
CA ARG A 207 19.38 9.91 -4.85
C ARG A 207 18.92 9.39 -6.21
N ASP A 208 17.60 9.36 -6.42
CA ASP A 208 17.02 8.89 -7.68
C ASP A 208 17.48 7.48 -8.06
N SER A 209 17.51 6.60 -7.06
CA SER A 209 18.06 5.25 -7.17
C SER A 209 17.22 4.25 -6.36
N ILE A 210 17.40 2.97 -6.68
CA ILE A 210 16.79 1.84 -5.99
C ILE A 210 17.91 1.04 -5.33
N TYR A 211 17.90 0.96 -4.01
CA TYR A 211 18.82 0.09 -3.27
C TYR A 211 18.27 -1.32 -3.26
N VAL A 212 19.12 -2.28 -3.61
CA VAL A 212 18.81 -3.72 -3.66
C VAL A 212 19.52 -4.42 -2.52
N TYR A 213 18.77 -5.21 -1.76
CA TYR A 213 19.28 -5.98 -0.62
C TYR A 213 18.94 -7.46 -0.75
N SER A 214 19.77 -8.31 -0.14
CA SER A 214 19.42 -9.67 0.27
C SER A 214 19.22 -9.74 1.78
N PHE A 215 18.74 -10.88 2.28
CA PHE A 215 18.58 -11.08 3.72
C PHE A 215 19.76 -11.86 4.28
N ASN A 216 20.26 -11.40 5.44
CA ASN A 216 21.13 -12.20 6.31
C ASN A 216 20.30 -13.27 7.04
N PRO A 217 20.95 -14.32 7.61
CA PRO A 217 20.24 -15.37 8.36
C PRO A 217 19.42 -14.89 9.55
N ASP A 218 19.73 -13.73 10.11
CA ASP A 218 18.99 -13.10 11.21
C ASP A 218 17.84 -12.18 10.72
N GLY A 219 17.64 -12.08 9.41
CA GLY A 219 16.63 -11.23 8.79
C GLY A 219 17.02 -9.76 8.63
N THR A 220 18.25 -9.38 8.94
CA THR A 220 18.78 -8.06 8.58
C THR A 220 19.09 -7.97 7.10
N LEU A 221 19.24 -6.76 6.57
CA LEU A 221 19.45 -6.49 5.15
C LEU A 221 20.96 -6.41 4.83
N HIS A 222 21.36 -7.12 3.78
CA HIS A 222 22.71 -7.06 3.21
C HIS A 222 22.65 -6.32 1.88
N HIS A 223 23.37 -5.20 1.77
CA HIS A 223 23.40 -4.36 0.56
C HIS A 223 24.07 -5.10 -0.62
N LEU A 224 23.42 -5.11 -1.77
CA LEU A 224 23.90 -5.72 -3.00
C LEU A 224 24.28 -4.66 -4.03
N ALA A 225 23.43 -3.67 -4.25
CA ALA A 225 23.64 -2.62 -5.24
C ALA A 225 22.78 -1.39 -4.97
N GLU A 226 23.24 -0.26 -5.48
CA GLU A 226 22.45 0.93 -5.76
C GLU A 226 22.27 1.04 -7.28
N VAL A 227 21.02 0.98 -7.76
CA VAL A 227 20.69 1.01 -9.19
C VAL A 227 20.05 2.37 -9.50
N PRO A 228 20.67 3.22 -10.34
CA PRO A 228 20.07 4.48 -10.74
C PRO A 228 18.73 4.28 -11.43
N SER A 229 17.79 5.22 -11.22
CA SER A 229 16.51 5.24 -11.93
C SER A 229 16.72 5.39 -13.43
N HIS A 230 15.71 4.98 -14.20
CA HIS A 230 15.68 5.25 -15.64
C HIS A 230 15.23 6.71 -15.88
N GLY A 231 15.89 7.39 -16.81
CA GLY A 231 15.57 8.77 -17.18
C GLY A 231 16.67 9.76 -16.83
N HIS A 232 16.28 10.97 -16.42
CA HIS A 232 17.25 12.01 -16.07
C HIS A 232 17.64 11.92 -14.59
N PRO A 233 18.91 11.63 -14.27
CA PRO A 233 19.36 11.55 -12.89
C PRO A 233 19.00 12.81 -12.08
N GLY A 234 18.46 12.61 -10.88
CA GLY A 234 18.06 13.69 -9.96
C GLY A 234 16.70 14.33 -10.26
N HIS A 235 15.92 13.79 -11.23
CA HIS A 235 14.65 14.39 -11.65
C HIS A 235 13.45 13.46 -11.59
N GLU A 236 13.64 12.14 -11.49
CA GLU A 236 12.56 11.17 -11.54
C GLU A 236 11.85 11.00 -10.18
N GLY A 237 12.62 10.91 -9.10
CA GLY A 237 12.12 10.73 -7.75
C GLY A 237 11.46 9.39 -7.55
N VAL A 238 12.23 8.27 -7.64
CA VAL A 238 11.69 6.93 -7.36
C VAL A 238 11.15 6.87 -5.93
N ARG A 239 9.86 6.48 -5.78
CA ARG A 239 9.14 6.66 -4.53
C ARG A 239 8.67 5.36 -3.89
N HIS A 240 7.83 4.62 -4.58
CA HIS A 240 7.33 3.30 -4.17
C HIS A 240 7.64 2.27 -5.24
N ASN A 241 7.76 1.03 -4.82
CA ASN A 241 7.90 -0.12 -5.71
C ASN A 241 7.00 -1.27 -5.24
N VAL A 242 6.81 -2.26 -6.10
CA VAL A 242 6.22 -3.55 -5.75
C VAL A 242 6.83 -4.62 -6.66
N PRO A 243 7.34 -5.74 -6.12
CA PRO A 243 7.81 -6.86 -6.94
C PRO A 243 6.63 -7.61 -7.55
N SER A 244 6.82 -8.21 -8.74
CA SER A 244 5.89 -9.18 -9.29
C SER A 244 5.83 -10.42 -8.39
N ARG A 245 4.75 -11.20 -8.49
CA ARG A 245 4.57 -12.38 -7.62
C ARG A 245 5.66 -13.44 -7.75
N ASP A 246 6.22 -13.58 -8.95
CA ASP A 246 7.31 -14.50 -9.27
C ASP A 246 8.70 -13.91 -9.05
N GLY A 247 8.78 -12.62 -8.65
CA GLY A 247 10.02 -11.88 -8.46
C GLY A 247 10.74 -11.52 -9.76
N SER A 248 10.19 -11.81 -10.94
CA SER A 248 10.86 -11.54 -12.22
C SER A 248 10.89 -10.07 -12.61
N LYS A 249 9.99 -9.26 -12.05
CA LYS A 249 9.87 -7.82 -12.31
C LYS A 249 9.76 -7.02 -11.01
N LEU A 250 10.18 -5.76 -11.10
CA LEU A 250 9.96 -4.73 -10.10
C LEU A 250 9.25 -3.56 -10.77
N TYR A 251 8.07 -3.20 -10.27
CA TYR A 251 7.31 -2.04 -10.72
C TYR A 251 7.64 -0.87 -9.80
N VAL A 252 7.92 0.30 -10.38
CA VAL A 252 8.37 1.49 -9.63
C VAL A 252 7.59 2.70 -10.10
N VAL A 253 7.02 3.47 -9.18
CA VAL A 253 6.41 4.76 -9.50
C VAL A 253 7.37 5.90 -9.18
N THR A 254 7.49 6.85 -10.11
CA THR A 254 8.31 8.07 -9.95
C THR A 254 7.44 9.23 -9.46
N GLU A 255 7.84 9.87 -8.35
CA GLU A 255 7.08 10.97 -7.75
C GLU A 255 7.10 12.21 -8.64
N HIS A 256 8.28 12.59 -9.15
CA HIS A 256 8.43 13.89 -9.80
C HIS A 256 7.93 13.90 -11.24
N THR A 257 7.96 12.76 -11.91
CA THR A 257 7.65 12.64 -13.34
C THR A 257 6.42 11.80 -13.65
N SER A 258 5.80 11.16 -12.61
CA SER A 258 4.55 10.40 -12.75
C SER A 258 4.62 9.30 -13.82
N TYR A 259 5.73 8.57 -13.84
CA TYR A 259 5.90 7.36 -14.63
C TYR A 259 5.77 6.10 -13.76
N LEU A 260 5.34 5.03 -14.40
CA LEU A 260 5.50 3.66 -13.98
C LEU A 260 6.68 3.08 -14.77
N ASP A 261 7.77 2.77 -14.09
CA ASP A 261 8.91 2.06 -14.65
C ASP A 261 8.85 0.58 -14.28
N VAL A 262 9.16 -0.28 -15.23
CA VAL A 262 9.25 -1.73 -15.04
C VAL A 262 10.71 -2.14 -15.19
N TYR A 263 11.24 -2.84 -14.20
CA TYR A 263 12.57 -3.40 -14.23
C TYR A 263 12.50 -4.93 -14.30
N THR A 264 13.35 -5.53 -15.12
CA THR A 264 13.63 -6.95 -15.05
C THR A 264 14.58 -7.21 -13.88
N VAL A 265 14.22 -8.16 -13.03
CA VAL A 265 15.01 -8.53 -11.86
C VAL A 265 15.93 -9.69 -12.21
N HIS A 266 17.21 -9.59 -11.82
CA HIS A 266 18.23 -10.61 -12.01
C HIS A 266 18.75 -11.11 -10.67
N ARG A 267 19.14 -12.39 -10.60
CA ARG A 267 19.74 -12.96 -9.38
C ARG A 267 21.10 -12.35 -9.05
N ASP A 268 21.85 -12.02 -10.10
CA ASP A 268 23.19 -11.46 -10.03
C ASP A 268 23.24 -10.07 -10.67
N SER A 269 24.39 -9.35 -10.48
CA SER A 269 24.60 -8.06 -11.12
C SER A 269 24.29 -8.12 -12.64
N PRO A 270 23.55 -7.14 -13.17
CA PRO A 270 23.25 -5.82 -12.62
C PRO A 270 22.02 -5.74 -11.69
N TYR A 271 21.47 -6.82 -11.20
CA TYR A 271 20.29 -6.99 -10.34
C TYR A 271 18.98 -6.42 -10.91
N LEU A 272 18.97 -5.20 -11.44
CA LEU A 272 17.82 -4.56 -12.09
C LEU A 272 18.22 -4.02 -13.46
N THR A 273 17.40 -4.29 -14.47
CA THR A 273 17.53 -3.71 -15.81
C THR A 273 16.19 -3.10 -16.23
N HIS A 274 16.16 -1.81 -16.53
CA HIS A 274 14.95 -1.14 -17.01
C HIS A 274 14.42 -1.79 -18.29
N SER A 275 13.12 -2.04 -18.35
CA SER A 275 12.46 -2.71 -19.49
C SER A 275 11.30 -1.94 -20.11
N GLN A 276 10.51 -1.21 -19.32
CA GLN A 276 9.37 -0.44 -19.83
C GLN A 276 9.21 0.87 -19.04
N ARG A 277 8.72 1.92 -19.72
CA ARG A 277 8.31 3.19 -19.10
C ARG A 277 6.91 3.57 -19.57
N LEU A 278 5.98 3.77 -18.65
CA LEU A 278 4.57 3.98 -18.90
C LEU A 278 4.08 5.24 -18.17
N SER A 279 3.20 6.01 -18.82
CA SER A 279 2.65 7.23 -18.22
C SER A 279 1.47 6.91 -17.32
N VAL A 280 1.54 7.29 -16.05
CA VAL A 280 0.41 7.13 -15.12
C VAL A 280 -0.71 8.11 -15.47
N ILE A 281 -0.40 9.30 -15.96
CA ILE A 281 -1.38 10.31 -16.38
C ILE A 281 -1.79 10.13 -17.87
N PRO A 282 -2.98 10.63 -18.28
CA PRO A 282 -3.40 10.63 -19.69
C PRO A 282 -2.40 11.35 -20.61
N SER A 283 -2.36 10.94 -21.89
CA SER A 283 -1.50 11.55 -22.91
C SER A 283 -1.77 13.04 -23.11
N SER A 284 -3.02 13.46 -23.01
CA SER A 284 -3.42 14.87 -23.10
C SER A 284 -2.80 15.77 -22.03
N LEU A 285 -2.37 15.18 -20.91
CA LEU A 285 -1.74 15.90 -19.81
C LEU A 285 -0.20 15.83 -19.85
N ALA A 286 0.39 15.18 -20.83
CA ALA A 286 1.84 15.08 -20.98
C ALA A 286 2.57 16.46 -20.93
N PRO A 287 2.04 17.55 -21.55
CA PRO A 287 2.67 18.87 -21.45
C PRO A 287 2.70 19.47 -20.05
N THR A 288 1.79 19.04 -19.16
CA THR A 288 1.67 19.54 -17.79
C THR A 288 2.08 18.49 -16.75
N ARG A 289 2.80 17.44 -17.15
CA ARG A 289 3.21 16.31 -16.31
C ARG A 289 3.78 16.72 -14.96
N LEU A 290 4.59 17.74 -14.91
CA LEU A 290 5.23 18.23 -13.68
C LEU A 290 4.25 18.87 -12.67
N GLN A 291 2.97 19.00 -13.02
CA GLN A 291 1.89 19.39 -12.11
C GLN A 291 1.31 18.18 -11.36
N TYR A 292 1.77 16.97 -11.67
CA TYR A 292 1.39 15.72 -11.02
C TYR A 292 2.58 15.12 -10.28
N ARG A 293 2.26 14.28 -9.30
CA ARG A 293 3.24 13.50 -8.54
C ARG A 293 2.78 12.05 -8.45
N GLY A 294 3.62 11.13 -8.90
CA GLY A 294 3.37 9.70 -8.68
C GLY A 294 3.32 9.40 -7.18
N ASP A 295 2.43 8.49 -6.78
CA ASP A 295 2.20 8.26 -5.37
C ASP A 295 2.36 6.78 -4.98
N THR A 296 1.35 5.96 -5.15
CA THR A 296 1.33 4.57 -4.68
C THR A 296 1.07 3.61 -5.83
N LEU A 297 1.53 2.38 -5.71
CA LEU A 297 1.18 1.30 -6.62
C LEU A 297 0.91 0.01 -5.85
N ARG A 298 -0.03 -0.82 -6.37
CA ARG A 298 -0.42 -2.12 -5.80
C ARG A 298 -0.80 -3.10 -6.89
N LEU A 299 -0.40 -4.35 -6.72
CA LEU A 299 -0.90 -5.46 -7.53
C LEU A 299 -2.27 -5.91 -7.02
N SER A 300 -3.12 -6.36 -7.95
CA SER A 300 -4.32 -7.12 -7.60
C SER A 300 -3.97 -8.40 -6.84
N SER A 301 -4.93 -8.94 -6.09
CA SER A 301 -4.69 -10.17 -5.30
C SER A 301 -4.34 -11.39 -6.16
N ASP A 302 -4.72 -11.40 -7.45
CA ASP A 302 -4.34 -12.42 -8.45
C ASP A 302 -3.04 -12.08 -9.21
N GLY A 303 -2.50 -10.86 -9.06
CA GLY A 303 -1.28 -10.39 -9.73
C GLY A 303 -1.46 -10.02 -11.21
N ARG A 304 -2.69 -10.01 -11.74
CA ARG A 304 -2.97 -9.76 -13.16
C ARG A 304 -3.18 -8.28 -13.49
N ARG A 305 -3.38 -7.45 -12.48
CA ARG A 305 -3.57 -6.01 -12.63
C ARG A 305 -2.63 -5.26 -11.71
N LEU A 306 -2.16 -4.13 -12.18
CA LEU A 306 -1.37 -3.17 -11.40
C LEU A 306 -2.14 -1.85 -11.35
N TYR A 307 -2.37 -1.36 -10.15
CA TYR A 307 -2.98 -0.07 -9.88
C TYR A 307 -1.91 0.93 -9.49
N VAL A 308 -1.89 2.10 -10.13
CA VAL A 308 -0.88 3.14 -9.88
C VAL A 308 -1.58 4.48 -9.75
N THR A 309 -1.20 5.26 -8.72
CA THR A 309 -1.81 6.56 -8.48
C THR A 309 -0.86 7.71 -8.72
N THR A 310 -1.46 8.85 -9.03
CA THR A 310 -0.83 10.17 -8.91
C THR A 310 -1.71 11.08 -8.06
N ARG A 311 -1.12 12.12 -7.53
CA ARG A 311 -1.79 13.25 -6.89
C ARG A 311 -1.47 14.55 -7.64
N GLY A 312 -2.34 15.53 -7.53
CA GLY A 312 -2.06 16.88 -8.01
C GLY A 312 -0.98 17.55 -7.17
N LYS A 313 -0.15 18.38 -7.78
CA LYS A 313 0.84 19.18 -7.06
C LYS A 313 0.22 20.31 -6.25
N THR A 314 -0.96 20.77 -6.69
CA THR A 314 -1.79 21.78 -6.00
C THR A 314 -3.25 21.30 -6.02
N ALA A 315 -4.11 21.93 -5.25
CA ALA A 315 -5.55 21.63 -5.21
C ALA A 315 -6.29 21.89 -6.54
N ARG A 316 -5.61 22.40 -7.56
CA ARG A 316 -6.21 22.65 -8.89
C ARG A 316 -6.17 21.42 -9.80
N GLU A 317 -5.16 20.58 -9.62
CA GLU A 317 -4.94 19.39 -10.42
C GLU A 317 -5.45 18.17 -9.67
N ARG A 318 -6.45 17.49 -10.22
CA ARG A 318 -6.91 16.20 -9.67
C ARG A 318 -5.91 15.10 -9.97
N GLY A 319 -5.80 14.13 -9.04
CA GLY A 319 -4.97 12.95 -9.25
C GLY A 319 -5.58 11.94 -10.21
N TRP A 320 -4.87 10.83 -10.42
CA TRP A 320 -5.31 9.73 -11.30
C TRP A 320 -5.06 8.38 -10.63
N VAL A 321 -5.96 7.43 -10.86
CA VAL A 321 -5.74 6.01 -10.63
C VAL A 321 -5.71 5.33 -11.99
N SER A 322 -4.57 4.77 -12.38
CA SER A 322 -4.42 4.02 -13.64
C SER A 322 -4.38 2.53 -13.37
N VAL A 323 -5.09 1.76 -14.19
CA VAL A 323 -5.16 0.29 -14.15
C VAL A 323 -4.40 -0.27 -15.33
N TRP A 324 -3.47 -1.20 -15.06
CA TRP A 324 -2.62 -1.82 -16.05
C TRP A 324 -2.78 -3.34 -16.03
N LYS A 325 -2.79 -3.96 -17.20
CA LYS A 325 -2.77 -5.41 -17.32
C LYS A 325 -1.33 -5.93 -17.20
N VAL A 326 -1.14 -6.86 -16.30
CA VAL A 326 0.13 -7.58 -16.12
C VAL A 326 0.08 -8.86 -16.94
N ALA A 327 1.06 -9.05 -17.83
CA ALA A 327 1.21 -10.26 -18.63
C ALA A 327 1.81 -11.40 -17.79
N GLU A 328 1.79 -12.62 -18.32
CA GLU A 328 2.30 -13.81 -17.63
C GLU A 328 3.81 -13.73 -17.30
N ASP A 329 4.58 -13.00 -18.10
CA ASP A 329 6.01 -12.74 -17.88
C ASP A 329 6.28 -11.54 -16.95
N GLY A 330 5.23 -10.98 -16.36
CA GLY A 330 5.29 -9.81 -15.50
C GLY A 330 5.48 -8.48 -16.23
N SER A 331 5.59 -8.45 -17.55
CA SER A 331 5.59 -7.20 -18.30
C SER A 331 4.21 -6.54 -18.29
N ILE A 332 4.15 -5.25 -18.53
CA ILE A 332 2.86 -4.55 -18.70
C ILE A 332 2.41 -4.72 -20.16
N ASP A 333 1.20 -5.24 -20.35
CA ASP A 333 0.61 -5.42 -21.66
C ASP A 333 0.03 -4.11 -22.18
N GLU A 334 0.72 -3.51 -23.16
CA GLU A 334 0.32 -2.26 -23.79
C GLU A 334 -0.59 -2.47 -25.02
N ARG A 335 -0.85 -3.73 -25.42
CA ARG A 335 -1.51 -4.05 -26.71
C ARG A 335 -3.01 -3.89 -26.69
N ASP A 336 -3.63 -3.91 -25.49
CA ASP A 336 -5.08 -3.75 -25.32
C ASP A 336 -5.54 -2.29 -25.36
N SER A 337 -4.63 -1.34 -25.63
CA SER A 337 -5.04 0.05 -25.80
C SER A 337 -5.67 0.24 -27.18
N SER A 338 -6.92 0.72 -27.21
CA SER A 338 -7.54 1.31 -28.41
C SER A 338 -6.85 2.62 -28.86
N ALA A 339 -5.73 2.95 -28.23
CA ALA A 339 -4.92 4.11 -28.50
C ALA A 339 -4.23 3.99 -29.86
N SER A 340 -4.35 5.02 -30.68
CA SER A 340 -3.67 5.18 -31.96
C SER A 340 -2.16 4.95 -31.84
N GLN A 341 -1.52 4.48 -32.89
CA GLN A 341 -0.08 4.11 -32.95
C GLN A 341 0.93 5.17 -32.44
N GLY A 342 0.48 6.36 -32.02
CA GLY A 342 1.29 7.45 -31.48
C GLY A 342 1.42 7.47 -29.96
N GLU A 343 0.72 6.61 -29.23
CA GLU A 343 0.59 6.72 -27.75
C GLU A 343 1.30 5.57 -26.99
N ARG A 344 2.47 5.13 -27.45
CA ARG A 344 3.27 4.17 -26.70
C ARG A 344 3.53 4.67 -25.27
N GLY A 345 3.36 3.77 -24.28
CA GLY A 345 3.50 4.10 -22.87
C GLY A 345 2.23 4.69 -22.23
N TYR A 346 1.12 4.80 -22.95
CA TYR A 346 -0.15 5.32 -22.42
C TYR A 346 -1.27 4.26 -22.39
N GLY A 347 -0.96 3.01 -22.68
CA GLY A 347 -1.92 1.90 -22.85
C GLY A 347 -2.51 1.34 -21.54
N ALA A 348 -2.88 2.18 -20.56
CA ALA A 348 -3.63 1.72 -19.39
C ALA A 348 -5.01 1.19 -19.81
N LEU A 349 -5.48 0.12 -19.14
CA LEU A 349 -6.85 -0.40 -19.31
C LEU A 349 -7.91 0.65 -18.99
N SER A 350 -7.66 1.41 -17.91
CA SER A 350 -8.54 2.48 -17.45
C SER A 350 -7.75 3.54 -16.70
N ARG A 351 -8.29 4.76 -16.68
CA ARG A 351 -7.84 5.86 -15.83
C ARG A 351 -9.03 6.52 -15.16
N PHE A 352 -9.01 6.54 -13.85
CA PHE A 352 -10.00 7.19 -13.00
C PHE A 352 -9.41 8.50 -12.49
N GLU A 353 -10.04 9.64 -12.81
CA GLU A 353 -9.68 10.93 -12.23
C GLU A 353 -10.17 10.99 -10.80
N THR A 354 -9.27 11.26 -9.84
CA THR A 354 -9.65 11.32 -8.43
C THR A 354 -10.53 12.53 -8.13
N PRO A 355 -11.44 12.45 -7.14
CA PRO A 355 -12.36 13.56 -6.84
C PRO A 355 -11.67 14.86 -6.41
N THR A 356 -10.46 14.75 -5.84
CA THR A 356 -9.62 15.88 -5.38
C THR A 356 -8.20 15.73 -5.90
N SER A 357 -7.30 16.64 -5.52
CA SER A 357 -5.87 16.50 -5.80
C SER A 357 -5.19 15.36 -5.00
N GLY A 358 -5.79 14.93 -3.90
CA GLY A 358 -5.21 14.00 -2.95
C GLY A 358 -4.31 14.65 -1.88
N GLY A 359 -3.92 15.90 -2.05
CA GLY A 359 -3.06 16.60 -1.09
C GLY A 359 -1.69 15.93 -0.94
N LYS A 360 -1.38 15.37 0.25
CA LYS A 360 -0.12 14.67 0.53
C LYS A 360 -0.13 13.21 0.05
N ALA A 361 -1.30 12.58 -0.13
CA ALA A 361 -1.43 11.21 -0.64
C ALA A 361 -2.76 10.97 -1.35
N ASN A 362 -2.69 10.21 -2.45
CA ASN A 362 -3.73 9.40 -3.05
C ASN A 362 -3.29 7.93 -2.89
N ALA A 363 -3.15 7.48 -1.63
CA ALA A 363 -2.69 6.12 -1.36
C ALA A 363 -3.80 5.11 -1.68
N ILE A 364 -3.39 3.95 -2.20
CA ILE A 364 -4.30 2.85 -2.51
C ILE A 364 -3.89 1.58 -1.79
N GLU A 365 -4.89 0.73 -1.49
CA GLU A 365 -4.68 -0.63 -1.02
C GLU A 365 -5.75 -1.54 -1.64
N VAL A 366 -5.31 -2.63 -2.27
CA VAL A 366 -6.20 -3.58 -2.94
C VAL A 366 -6.74 -4.59 -1.93
N PHE A 367 -8.00 -4.96 -2.07
CA PHE A 367 -8.64 -6.00 -1.26
C PHE A 367 -7.91 -7.33 -1.45
N PRO A 368 -7.42 -7.96 -0.39
CA PRO A 368 -6.44 -9.05 -0.51
C PRO A 368 -7.05 -10.43 -0.67
N PHE A 369 -8.37 -10.58 -0.59
CA PHE A 369 -9.01 -11.89 -0.61
C PHE A 369 -9.24 -12.35 -2.06
N GLN A 370 -8.66 -13.50 -2.39
CA GLN A 370 -8.64 -14.06 -3.75
C GLN A 370 -10.03 -14.44 -4.29
N GLU A 371 -11.02 -14.64 -3.42
CA GLU A 371 -12.38 -14.99 -3.85
C GLU A 371 -12.99 -13.91 -4.76
N ALA A 372 -12.74 -12.64 -4.49
CA ALA A 372 -13.20 -11.54 -5.34
C ALA A 372 -12.39 -11.47 -6.65
N ALA A 373 -11.08 -11.68 -6.59
CA ALA A 373 -10.20 -11.57 -7.76
C ALA A 373 -10.37 -12.72 -8.75
N ALA A 374 -10.83 -13.90 -8.29
CA ALA A 374 -11.07 -15.05 -9.16
C ALA A 374 -12.09 -14.74 -10.28
N ASP A 375 -13.00 -13.80 -10.04
CA ASP A 375 -14.02 -13.35 -10.98
C ASP A 375 -13.61 -12.07 -11.76
N GLY A 376 -12.32 -11.70 -11.72
CA GLY A 376 -11.86 -10.45 -12.34
C GLY A 376 -12.37 -9.18 -11.65
N HIS A 377 -12.58 -9.25 -10.34
CA HIS A 377 -13.18 -8.22 -9.52
C HIS A 377 -12.22 -7.80 -8.40
N ASP A 378 -11.95 -6.51 -8.27
CA ASP A 378 -11.15 -5.94 -7.19
C ASP A 378 -11.91 -4.80 -6.49
N TYR A 379 -11.81 -4.73 -5.16
CA TYR A 379 -12.07 -3.52 -4.40
C TYR A 379 -10.75 -2.85 -4.04
N ILE A 380 -10.70 -1.53 -4.20
CA ILE A 380 -9.51 -0.73 -3.94
C ILE A 380 -9.87 0.42 -3.00
N ILE A 381 -9.19 0.53 -1.87
CA ILE A 381 -9.26 1.74 -1.05
C ILE A 381 -8.50 2.85 -1.79
N LEU A 382 -9.04 4.06 -1.80
CA LEU A 382 -8.36 5.29 -2.18
C LEU A 382 -8.50 6.30 -1.05
N THR A 383 -7.38 6.82 -0.54
CA THR A 383 -7.37 7.84 0.50
C THR A 383 -7.09 9.22 -0.08
N ASP A 384 -7.56 10.25 0.62
CA ASP A 384 -7.40 11.65 0.25
C ASP A 384 -7.04 12.51 1.47
N ASP A 385 -5.87 13.14 1.42
CA ASP A 385 -5.46 14.08 2.46
C ASP A 385 -6.14 15.45 2.33
N GLU A 386 -6.50 15.88 1.10
CA GLU A 386 -6.99 17.24 0.88
C GLU A 386 -8.31 17.53 1.59
N GLN A 387 -9.26 16.60 1.50
CA GLN A 387 -10.58 16.74 2.11
C GLN A 387 -10.89 15.66 3.15
N GLY A 388 -9.97 14.73 3.40
CA GLY A 388 -10.11 13.67 4.40
C GLY A 388 -11.07 12.55 3.98
N TRP A 389 -11.21 12.28 2.69
CA TRP A 389 -12.03 11.17 2.21
C TRP A 389 -11.30 9.84 2.21
N VAL A 390 -12.06 8.79 2.44
CA VAL A 390 -11.70 7.42 2.11
C VAL A 390 -12.79 6.88 1.20
N TRP A 391 -12.41 6.47 -0.01
CA TRP A 391 -13.30 5.84 -0.98
C TRP A 391 -12.98 4.36 -1.13
N VAL A 392 -13.97 3.61 -1.55
CA VAL A 392 -13.81 2.28 -2.12
C VAL A 392 -14.13 2.39 -3.61
N LEU A 393 -13.14 2.05 -4.43
CA LEU A 393 -13.28 1.88 -5.86
C LEU A 393 -13.49 0.41 -6.17
N GLU A 394 -14.20 0.12 -7.25
CA GLU A 394 -14.46 -1.23 -7.75
C GLU A 394 -13.98 -1.36 -9.18
N TRP A 395 -13.19 -2.38 -9.45
CA TRP A 395 -12.84 -2.83 -10.80
C TRP A 395 -13.57 -4.12 -11.11
N ARG A 396 -14.08 -4.23 -12.33
CA ARG A 396 -14.54 -5.49 -12.92
C ARG A 396 -14.06 -5.60 -14.35
N ASP A 397 -13.55 -6.76 -14.72
CA ASP A 397 -13.05 -7.02 -16.08
C ASP A 397 -14.16 -6.80 -17.12
N GLU A 398 -15.41 -7.14 -16.80
CA GLU A 398 -16.58 -6.91 -17.67
C GLU A 398 -16.87 -5.43 -17.95
N TRP A 399 -16.53 -4.54 -17.00
CA TRP A 399 -16.73 -3.10 -17.18
C TRP A 399 -15.54 -2.45 -17.88
N SER A 400 -14.34 -3.04 -17.72
CA SER A 400 -13.07 -2.44 -18.15
C SER A 400 -12.92 -0.98 -17.67
N GLU A 401 -13.45 -0.69 -16.49
CA GLU A 401 -13.54 0.64 -15.92
C GLU A 401 -13.46 0.56 -14.39
N LEU A 402 -12.79 1.54 -13.79
CA LEU A 402 -12.73 1.72 -12.34
C LEU A 402 -13.83 2.69 -11.92
N ARG A 403 -14.64 2.32 -10.92
CA ARG A 403 -15.78 3.11 -10.43
C ARG A 403 -15.72 3.31 -8.92
N GLU A 404 -16.10 4.49 -8.45
CA GLU A 404 -16.38 4.73 -7.04
C GLU A 404 -17.70 4.04 -6.65
N VAL A 405 -17.69 3.24 -5.59
CA VAL A 405 -18.88 2.52 -5.10
C VAL A 405 -19.29 2.93 -3.70
N ALA A 406 -18.37 3.43 -2.89
CA ALA A 406 -18.66 3.95 -1.56
C ALA A 406 -17.60 4.96 -1.12
N GLY A 407 -17.97 5.89 -0.24
CA GLY A 407 -17.03 6.85 0.33
C GLY A 407 -17.50 7.35 1.68
N VAL A 408 -16.55 7.74 2.54
CA VAL A 408 -16.81 8.40 3.81
C VAL A 408 -15.75 9.46 4.07
N GLN A 409 -16.18 10.60 4.58
CA GLN A 409 -15.28 11.68 4.98
C GLN A 409 -14.95 11.57 6.47
N LEU A 410 -13.65 11.52 6.79
CA LEU A 410 -13.17 11.49 8.16
C LEU A 410 -13.29 12.87 8.81
N GLY A 411 -13.54 12.93 10.13
CA GLY A 411 -13.50 14.18 10.91
C GLY A 411 -14.64 15.18 10.73
N ARG A 412 -15.59 14.96 9.81
CA ARG A 412 -16.73 15.88 9.57
C ARG A 412 -18.06 15.35 10.10
N GLN A 413 -18.05 14.59 11.19
CA GLN A 413 -19.30 14.18 11.84
C GLN A 413 -19.86 15.32 12.69
N ASP A 414 -21.20 15.37 12.87
CA ASP A 414 -21.85 16.29 13.78
C ASP A 414 -21.26 16.14 15.19
N GLY A 415 -20.70 17.24 15.74
CA GLY A 415 -20.01 17.25 17.02
C GLY A 415 -18.50 17.00 16.97
N ALA A 416 -17.87 16.94 15.77
CA ALA A 416 -16.42 16.88 15.64
C ALA A 416 -15.74 18.12 16.27
N GLU A 417 -14.66 17.90 17.01
CA GLU A 417 -13.83 18.95 17.57
C GLU A 417 -13.15 19.75 16.44
N GLU A 418 -12.69 20.97 16.73
CA GLU A 418 -12.13 21.85 15.70
C GLU A 418 -10.86 21.27 15.06
N ASP A 419 -10.04 20.54 15.82
CA ASP A 419 -8.84 19.83 15.38
C ASP A 419 -9.14 18.60 14.50
N GLU A 420 -10.37 18.11 14.49
CA GLU A 420 -10.81 16.97 13.66
C GLU A 420 -11.26 17.41 12.25
N ARG A 421 -11.46 18.70 12.00
CA ARG A 421 -12.01 19.21 10.72
C ARG A 421 -11.03 19.13 9.55
N GLU A 422 -9.73 19.06 9.84
CA GLU A 422 -8.66 18.94 8.84
C GLU A 422 -7.96 17.59 8.96
N THR A 423 -8.72 16.50 8.96
CA THR A 423 -8.23 15.17 9.29
C THR A 423 -7.19 14.65 8.32
N GLY A 424 -7.42 14.78 7.02
CA GLY A 424 -6.52 14.30 5.96
C GLY A 424 -6.24 12.80 6.02
N ALA A 425 -6.98 11.97 5.27
CA ALA A 425 -6.70 10.52 5.20
C ALA A 425 -5.33 10.25 4.58
N SER A 426 -4.53 9.37 5.19
CA SER A 426 -3.15 9.11 4.76
C SER A 426 -3.02 7.80 3.98
N HIS A 427 -3.06 6.70 4.67
CA HIS A 427 -3.02 5.32 4.15
C HIS A 427 -4.03 4.48 4.91
N ALA A 428 -4.65 3.53 4.24
CA ALA A 428 -5.59 2.62 4.87
C ALA A 428 -5.32 1.17 4.46
N VAL A 429 -5.65 0.24 5.36
CA VAL A 429 -5.45 -1.20 5.15
C VAL A 429 -6.73 -1.97 5.41
N TRP A 430 -6.94 -3.05 4.67
CA TRP A 430 -8.04 -3.99 4.89
C TRP A 430 -7.72 -4.90 6.08
N LEU A 431 -8.57 -4.94 7.09
CA LEU A 431 -8.40 -5.83 8.25
C LEU A 431 -9.08 -7.19 8.03
N SER A 432 -10.20 -7.21 7.28
CA SER A 432 -10.96 -8.44 6.96
C SER A 432 -11.67 -8.34 5.62
#